data_5bd49277e52bdf1853f964fcdb130373
#
_entry.id   5bd49277e52bdf1853f964fcdb130373
#
_cell.length_a   1.000
_cell.length_b   1.000
_cell.length_c   1.000
_cell.angle_alpha   90.00
_cell.angle_beta   90.00
_cell.angle_gamma   90.00
#
_symmetry.space_group_name_H-M   'P 1'
#
loop_
_entity.id
_entity.type
_entity.pdbx_description
1 polymer ?
#
loop_
_entity_poly.entity_id
_entity_poly.type
_entity_poly.pdbx_seq_one_letter_code
_entity_poly.pdbx_strand_id
1 'polypeptide(L)'
;MPDLVRSGAIHSEGKRIMFRSLSAVARTLAPGFALLSLLVFCAPVIRAQSQVSAPKANPNDTRFQGVTEDWTTPVLNSSHLMPVAPLVGFVDDHPGYTVELLQLQWRWGDPFDLYVMKPKGVKKPPVILHLYGYPADTDAYKNKIFQAALTKDGFAAVGFVSALTGHRYHDRPMKEWFISELQECLATSAHDVQMILNYLASRGDLDMSRVGMFGQGSGASIAILASAVDPRIKVLDVLDPWGDWPTWMATSPFVPEEERAAYVKPEFLKKAAALETLDWLPKIQAKKVRFQQTIFETDTPKAVKEKLRAAVPAGTTVVLYNTPQEFKAAFPNSSNLEWIRHELKSLPENAPAGDASPQTQQKE
;
A
#
# COMPACT_ATOMS: atom_id res chain seq x y z
N MET A 1 36.72 30.01 -26.94
CA MET A 1 37.02 30.07 -25.51
C MET A 1 35.80 29.60 -24.79
N PRO A 2 35.97 28.62 -24.03
CA PRO A 2 34.92 27.66 -23.67
C PRO A 2 34.54 27.77 -22.20
N ASP A 3 33.31 27.46 -21.87
CA ASP A 3 32.95 27.12 -20.52
C ASP A 3 32.37 25.71 -20.45
N LEU A 4 33.14 24.89 -19.81
CA LEU A 4 32.86 23.53 -19.40
C LEU A 4 31.75 23.57 -18.34
N VAL A 5 30.56 23.14 -18.69
CA VAL A 5 29.50 22.82 -17.74
C VAL A 5 29.78 21.42 -17.19
N ARG A 6 30.14 21.37 -15.92
CA ARG A 6 30.16 20.15 -15.11
C ARG A 6 28.72 19.66 -14.93
N SER A 7 28.35 18.65 -15.64
CA SER A 7 27.20 17.79 -15.38
C SER A 7 27.64 16.67 -14.43
N GLY A 8 27.04 16.59 -13.28
CA GLY A 8 27.29 15.44 -12.40
C GLY A 8 27.14 15.76 -10.92
N ALA A 9 25.91 15.88 -10.41
CA ALA A 9 25.56 15.70 -8.99
C ALA A 9 24.13 16.16 -8.66
N ILE A 10 23.14 15.76 -9.40
CA ILE A 10 21.74 16.11 -9.04
C ILE A 10 20.88 14.89 -8.71
N HIS A 11 21.45 13.68 -8.79
CA HIS A 11 20.64 12.44 -8.74
C HIS A 11 20.41 11.84 -7.35
N SER A 12 21.08 12.33 -6.29
CA SER A 12 20.86 11.79 -4.94
C SER A 12 19.95 12.63 -4.03
N GLU A 13 19.74 13.91 -4.36
CA GLU A 13 18.96 14.79 -3.48
C GLU A 13 17.44 14.72 -3.70
N GLY A 14 16.98 14.40 -4.91
CA GLY A 14 15.52 14.32 -5.19
C GLY A 14 14.80 13.19 -4.46
N LYS A 15 15.45 12.06 -4.23
CA LYS A 15 14.86 10.94 -3.49
C LYS A 15 14.84 11.16 -1.97
N ARG A 16 15.79 11.94 -1.45
CA ARG A 16 15.87 12.24 -0.01
C ARG A 16 14.89 13.30 0.46
N ILE A 17 14.39 14.12 -0.44
CA ILE A 17 13.48 15.22 -0.10
C ILE A 17 12.05 14.74 0.15
N MET A 18 11.65 13.60 -0.39
CA MET A 18 10.29 13.08 -0.18
C MET A 18 10.08 12.38 1.17
N PHE A 19 11.17 12.01 1.88
CA PHE A 19 11.11 11.24 3.14
C PHE A 19 11.97 11.76 4.29
N ARG A 20 12.61 12.95 4.16
CA ARG A 20 13.40 13.54 5.23
C ARG A 20 13.03 14.99 5.51
N SER A 21 11.86 15.22 6.04
CA SER A 21 11.61 16.42 6.82
C SER A 21 11.13 15.99 8.20
N LEU A 22 12.06 15.91 9.13
CA LEU A 22 11.88 16.15 10.58
C LEU A 22 12.89 15.34 11.41
N SER A 23 14.20 15.52 11.16
CA SER A 23 15.17 15.29 12.23
C SER A 23 16.59 15.60 11.77
N ALA A 24 16.97 16.85 11.65
CA ALA A 24 18.37 17.28 11.67
C ALA A 24 18.45 18.81 11.78
N VAL A 25 18.16 19.36 12.94
CA VAL A 25 18.75 20.63 13.38
C VAL A 25 19.18 20.45 14.83
N ALA A 26 20.36 19.99 15.03
CA ALA A 26 21.18 20.26 16.20
C ALA A 26 22.55 19.59 16.04
N ARG A 27 23.53 20.33 15.56
CA ARG A 27 24.96 20.24 15.96
C ARG A 27 25.78 21.20 15.10
N THR A 28 26.07 22.33 15.71
CA THR A 28 27.41 22.97 15.79
C THR A 28 27.21 24.44 16.15
N LEU A 29 27.69 24.77 17.32
CA LEU A 29 28.53 25.94 17.63
C LEU A 29 28.54 26.16 19.15
N ALA A 30 29.66 25.93 19.77
CA ALA A 30 30.11 26.54 21.03
C ALA A 30 31.39 27.32 20.67
N PRO A 31 31.94 28.26 21.48
CA PRO A 31 31.60 28.60 22.86
C PRO A 31 31.53 30.11 23.18
N GLY A 32 31.07 30.43 24.35
CA GLY A 32 31.51 31.58 25.17
C GLY A 32 30.51 32.70 25.39
N PHE A 33 29.94 32.78 26.56
CA PHE A 33 30.01 33.86 27.52
C PHE A 33 29.11 33.60 28.72
N ALA A 34 29.62 34.01 29.88
CA ALA A 34 29.18 33.66 31.20
C ALA A 34 27.98 34.47 31.73
N LEU A 35 27.32 33.86 32.72
CA LEU A 35 26.56 34.40 33.86
C LEU A 35 25.41 35.41 33.61
N LEU A 36 24.19 34.97 33.88
CA LEU A 36 23.38 35.50 34.99
C LEU A 36 22.20 34.58 35.30
N SER A 37 22.12 34.23 36.56
CA SER A 37 21.11 33.36 37.13
C SER A 37 19.73 33.99 37.11
N LEU A 38 18.74 33.31 36.49
CA LEU A 38 17.34 33.45 36.87
C LEU A 38 16.69 32.07 36.88
N LEU A 39 16.52 31.52 38.06
CA LEU A 39 15.76 30.34 38.36
C LEU A 39 14.28 30.62 38.06
N VAL A 40 13.84 30.28 36.87
CA VAL A 40 12.42 30.05 36.61
C VAL A 40 12.19 28.53 36.64
N PHE A 41 11.54 28.08 37.69
CA PHE A 41 11.03 26.71 37.76
C PHE A 41 10.02 26.47 36.65
N CYS A 42 10.50 26.04 35.47
CA CYS A 42 9.66 25.36 34.49
C CYS A 42 9.59 23.90 34.92
N ALA A 43 8.55 23.55 35.66
CA ALA A 43 8.17 22.16 35.84
C ALA A 43 7.99 21.53 34.43
N PRO A 44 8.68 20.42 34.10
CA PRO A 44 8.39 19.70 32.87
C PRO A 44 6.95 19.19 33.00
N VAL A 45 6.04 19.72 32.18
CA VAL A 45 4.76 19.05 31.93
C VAL A 45 5.13 17.76 31.21
N ILE A 46 5.38 16.72 32.00
CA ILE A 46 5.39 15.35 31.50
C ILE A 46 3.97 15.10 31.04
N ARG A 47 3.73 15.34 29.74
CA ARG A 47 2.59 14.71 29.08
C ARG A 47 2.84 13.22 29.19
N ALA A 48 2.21 12.60 30.16
CA ALA A 48 2.01 11.18 30.15
C ALA A 48 1.26 10.88 28.84
N GLN A 49 2.00 10.50 27.80
CA GLN A 49 1.42 9.72 26.74
C GLN A 49 0.93 8.46 27.41
N SER A 50 -0.38 8.38 27.61
CA SER A 50 -1.03 7.14 27.97
C SER A 50 -0.65 6.19 26.84
N GLN A 51 0.36 5.34 27.06
CA GLN A 51 0.52 4.12 26.31
C GLN A 51 -0.77 3.36 26.56
N VAL A 52 -1.70 3.46 25.62
CA VAL A 52 -2.80 2.52 25.55
C VAL A 52 -2.12 1.19 25.26
N SER A 53 -1.80 0.47 26.32
CA SER A 53 -1.37 -0.92 26.21
C SER A 53 -2.42 -1.63 25.36
N ALA A 54 -1.98 -2.28 24.30
CA ALA A 54 -2.85 -3.13 23.49
C ALA A 54 -3.68 -4.00 24.45
N PRO A 55 -5.00 -4.09 24.24
CA PRO A 55 -5.85 -4.87 25.13
C PRO A 55 -5.27 -6.29 25.18
N LYS A 56 -4.96 -6.77 26.40
CA LYS A 56 -4.51 -8.15 26.58
C LYS A 56 -5.53 -9.07 25.94
N ALA A 57 -5.03 -9.99 25.11
CA ALA A 57 -5.82 -11.02 24.48
C ALA A 57 -6.78 -11.65 25.50
N ASN A 58 -8.09 -11.49 25.31
CA ASN A 58 -9.06 -12.23 26.09
C ASN A 58 -9.20 -13.61 25.43
N PRO A 59 -8.70 -14.68 26.05
CA PRO A 59 -8.78 -16.03 25.48
C PRO A 59 -10.21 -16.52 25.24
N ASN A 60 -11.20 -15.82 25.79
CA ASN A 60 -12.63 -16.10 25.63
C ASN A 60 -13.29 -15.18 24.57
N ASP A 61 -12.52 -14.37 23.83
CA ASP A 61 -13.08 -13.55 22.78
C ASP A 61 -13.40 -14.38 21.54
N THR A 62 -14.67 -14.68 21.34
CA THR A 62 -15.14 -15.52 20.23
C THR A 62 -15.21 -14.79 18.89
N ARG A 63 -15.01 -13.46 18.85
CA ARG A 63 -15.13 -12.63 17.63
C ARG A 63 -14.15 -13.02 16.54
N PHE A 64 -13.00 -13.56 16.90
CA PHE A 64 -11.93 -13.99 15.99
C PHE A 64 -11.77 -15.51 15.94
N GLN A 65 -12.69 -16.28 16.54
CA GLN A 65 -12.65 -17.74 16.52
C GLN A 65 -13.07 -18.25 15.13
N GLY A 66 -12.34 -19.23 14.66
CA GLY A 66 -12.63 -19.89 13.38
C GLY A 66 -12.03 -19.20 12.14
N VAL A 67 -11.28 -18.10 12.30
CA VAL A 67 -10.49 -17.54 11.21
C VAL A 67 -9.13 -18.21 11.17
N THR A 68 -8.94 -19.11 10.23
CA THR A 68 -7.63 -19.71 9.91
C THR A 68 -7.16 -19.11 8.59
N GLU A 69 -6.03 -18.41 8.62
CA GLU A 69 -5.41 -17.89 7.41
C GLU A 69 -4.42 -18.92 6.85
N ASP A 70 -4.50 -19.13 5.56
CA ASP A 70 -3.50 -19.85 4.79
C ASP A 70 -2.58 -18.86 4.09
N TRP A 71 -1.39 -18.65 4.63
CA TRP A 71 -0.40 -17.75 4.06
C TRP A 71 0.32 -18.30 2.82
N THR A 72 -0.05 -19.49 2.36
CA THR A 72 0.46 -20.04 1.10
C THR A 72 -0.36 -19.61 -0.11
N THR A 73 -1.41 -18.81 0.09
CA THR A 73 -2.30 -18.35 -0.97
C THR A 73 -2.78 -16.91 -0.69
N PRO A 74 -3.02 -16.09 -1.72
CA PRO A 74 -3.68 -14.79 -1.54
C PRO A 74 -5.20 -14.92 -1.34
N VAL A 75 -5.77 -16.13 -1.41
CA VAL A 75 -7.22 -16.34 -1.27
C VAL A 75 -7.62 -16.34 0.20
N LEU A 76 -8.51 -15.45 0.57
CA LEU A 76 -9.18 -15.52 1.87
C LEU A 76 -10.40 -16.46 1.76
N ASN A 77 -10.29 -17.66 2.35
CA ASN A 77 -11.29 -18.73 2.26
C ASN A 77 -12.58 -18.45 3.05
N SER A 78 -12.98 -17.19 3.17
CA SER A 78 -14.22 -16.85 3.85
C SER A 78 -14.82 -15.54 3.33
N SER A 79 -15.57 -15.65 2.26
CA SER A 79 -16.28 -14.52 1.65
C SER A 79 -17.34 -13.86 2.58
N HIS A 80 -17.61 -14.47 3.72
CA HIS A 80 -18.60 -13.97 4.69
C HIS A 80 -17.96 -13.30 5.90
N LEU A 81 -16.63 -13.31 6.02
CA LEU A 81 -15.95 -12.65 7.12
C LEU A 81 -16.14 -11.14 7.01
N MET A 82 -16.49 -10.56 8.12
CA MET A 82 -16.56 -9.12 8.30
C MET A 82 -15.59 -8.70 9.38
N PRO A 83 -14.92 -7.56 9.26
CA PRO A 83 -14.16 -7.02 10.36
C PRO A 83 -15.09 -6.74 11.53
N VAL A 84 -14.54 -6.76 12.73
CA VAL A 84 -15.23 -6.22 13.91
C VAL A 84 -15.59 -4.77 13.61
N ALA A 85 -16.71 -4.29 14.18
CA ALA A 85 -17.11 -2.90 14.03
C ALA A 85 -15.91 -1.98 14.26
N PRO A 86 -15.52 -1.16 13.29
CA PRO A 86 -14.29 -0.39 13.37
C PRO A 86 -14.37 0.66 14.47
N LEU A 87 -13.24 0.92 15.10
CA LEU A 87 -13.11 2.10 15.96
C LEU A 87 -12.91 3.32 15.07
N VAL A 88 -13.66 4.37 15.34
CA VAL A 88 -13.52 5.64 14.62
C VAL A 88 -12.42 6.45 15.31
N GLY A 89 -11.31 6.68 14.62
CA GLY A 89 -10.22 7.51 15.10
C GLY A 89 -10.56 9.00 14.97
N PHE A 90 -10.99 9.41 13.78
CA PHE A 90 -11.50 10.77 13.53
C PHE A 90 -12.38 10.80 12.27
N VAL A 91 -13.16 11.88 12.17
CA VAL A 91 -13.87 12.28 10.95
C VAL A 91 -13.57 13.74 10.69
N ASP A 92 -12.88 14.05 9.61
CA ASP A 92 -12.58 15.42 9.19
C ASP A 92 -13.49 15.82 8.04
N ASP A 93 -14.11 16.98 8.19
CA ASP A 93 -15.02 17.55 7.21
C ASP A 93 -14.35 18.72 6.47
N HIS A 94 -14.08 18.53 5.17
CA HIS A 94 -13.52 19.55 4.27
C HIS A 94 -14.58 20.07 3.29
N PRO A 95 -14.38 21.25 2.65
CA PRO A 95 -15.38 21.83 1.74
C PRO A 95 -15.81 20.88 0.60
N GLY A 96 -14.88 20.10 0.04
CA GLY A 96 -15.16 19.24 -1.13
C GLY A 96 -15.22 17.73 -0.83
N TYR A 97 -14.83 17.30 0.37
CA TYR A 97 -14.74 15.87 0.74
C TYR A 97 -14.78 15.68 2.25
N THR A 98 -14.94 14.45 2.69
CA THR A 98 -14.78 14.01 4.07
C THR A 98 -13.67 12.98 4.17
N VAL A 99 -12.98 12.91 5.30
CA VAL A 99 -11.97 11.88 5.61
C VAL A 99 -12.36 11.19 6.90
N GLU A 100 -12.45 9.88 6.86
CA GLU A 100 -12.65 9.03 8.03
C GLU A 100 -11.36 8.22 8.26
N LEU A 101 -10.80 8.27 9.46
CA LEU A 101 -9.81 7.30 9.94
C LEU A 101 -10.53 6.27 10.78
N LEU A 102 -10.45 5.05 10.32
CA LEU A 102 -11.04 3.88 10.98
C LEU A 102 -9.92 2.92 11.37
N GLN A 103 -10.01 2.30 12.53
CA GLN A 103 -9.17 1.17 12.88
C GLN A 103 -9.99 -0.11 12.66
N LEU A 104 -9.59 -0.87 11.65
CA LEU A 104 -10.19 -2.17 11.35
C LEU A 104 -9.43 -3.28 12.06
N GLN A 105 -10.17 -4.27 12.52
CA GLN A 105 -9.60 -5.49 13.07
C GLN A 105 -10.45 -6.69 12.69
N TRP A 106 -9.81 -7.75 12.18
CA TRP A 106 -10.46 -9.02 11.90
C TRP A 106 -9.57 -10.22 12.30
N ARG A 107 -8.32 -9.92 12.65
CA ARG A 107 -7.38 -10.86 13.29
C ARG A 107 -7.17 -10.47 14.73
N TRP A 108 -6.83 -11.44 15.54
CA TRP A 108 -6.44 -11.17 16.90
C TRP A 108 -5.12 -10.39 16.94
N GLY A 109 -5.12 -9.29 17.70
CA GLY A 109 -3.91 -8.50 17.95
C GLY A 109 -3.31 -7.75 16.76
N ASP A 110 -3.99 -7.71 15.60
CA ASP A 110 -3.51 -7.05 14.39
C ASP A 110 -4.53 -6.03 13.83
N PRO A 111 -4.79 -4.93 14.56
CA PRO A 111 -5.59 -3.83 14.02
C PRO A 111 -4.77 -3.02 13.02
N PHE A 112 -5.43 -2.46 12.02
CA PHE A 112 -4.79 -1.57 11.05
C PHE A 112 -5.66 -0.35 10.71
N ASP A 113 -4.99 0.74 10.35
CA ASP A 113 -5.62 1.98 9.96
C ASP A 113 -6.17 1.91 8.55
N LEU A 114 -7.44 2.33 8.40
CA LEU A 114 -8.13 2.50 7.13
C LEU A 114 -8.59 3.94 6.98
N TYR A 115 -8.13 4.61 5.93
CA TYR A 115 -8.60 5.94 5.54
C TYR A 115 -9.66 5.80 4.46
N VAL A 116 -10.85 6.38 4.71
CA VAL A 116 -11.93 6.46 3.73
C VAL A 116 -12.18 7.92 3.43
N MET A 117 -11.85 8.34 2.22
CA MET A 117 -12.00 9.72 1.74
C MET A 117 -13.14 9.76 0.73
N LYS A 118 -14.21 10.52 1.02
CA LYS A 118 -15.39 10.59 0.14
C LYS A 118 -15.60 11.99 -0.41
N PRO A 119 -15.85 12.13 -1.72
CA PRO A 119 -16.26 13.41 -2.30
C PRO A 119 -17.64 13.79 -1.80
N LYS A 120 -17.86 15.08 -1.55
CA LYS A 120 -19.20 15.62 -1.28
C LYS A 120 -20.00 15.77 -2.58
N GLY A 121 -21.32 15.71 -2.46
CA GLY A 121 -22.22 15.88 -3.60
C GLY A 121 -22.42 14.62 -4.46
N VAL A 122 -21.72 13.51 -4.17
CA VAL A 122 -21.91 12.23 -4.85
C VAL A 122 -22.48 11.23 -3.85
N LYS A 123 -23.67 10.71 -4.12
CA LYS A 123 -24.41 9.83 -3.19
C LYS A 123 -23.70 8.49 -2.97
N LYS A 124 -23.22 7.87 -4.05
CA LYS A 124 -22.48 6.60 -4.03
C LYS A 124 -21.29 6.73 -5.00
N PRO A 125 -20.15 7.27 -4.53
CA PRO A 125 -18.97 7.40 -5.39
C PRO A 125 -18.37 6.01 -5.71
N PRO A 126 -17.85 5.80 -6.93
CA PRO A 126 -16.96 4.70 -7.25
C PRO A 126 -15.73 4.72 -6.37
N VAL A 127 -15.12 3.57 -6.13
CA VAL A 127 -14.05 3.42 -5.15
C VAL A 127 -12.72 3.14 -5.83
N ILE A 128 -11.66 3.81 -5.40
CA ILE A 128 -10.29 3.47 -5.74
C ILE A 128 -9.52 3.14 -4.45
N LEU A 129 -9.06 1.89 -4.33
CA LEU A 129 -8.14 1.50 -3.26
C LEU A 129 -6.73 1.94 -3.64
N HIS A 130 -6.01 2.47 -2.66
CA HIS A 130 -4.62 2.91 -2.83
C HIS A 130 -3.71 2.12 -1.92
N LEU A 131 -2.62 1.57 -2.47
CA LEU A 131 -1.62 0.85 -1.72
C LEU A 131 -0.21 1.27 -2.11
N TYR A 132 0.49 1.89 -1.16
CA TYR A 132 1.87 2.29 -1.37
C TYR A 132 2.84 1.14 -1.11
N GLY A 133 4.05 1.27 -1.68
CA GLY A 133 5.14 0.35 -1.44
C GLY A 133 5.88 0.65 -0.14
N TYR A 134 6.54 -0.38 0.41
CA TYR A 134 7.51 -0.24 1.49
C TYR A 134 8.60 0.80 1.11
N PRO A 135 9.06 1.65 1.99
CA PRO A 135 8.71 1.77 3.41
C PRO A 135 7.64 2.83 3.71
N ALA A 136 6.81 3.20 2.73
CA ALA A 136 5.79 4.21 2.91
C ALA A 136 4.74 3.78 3.95
N ASP A 137 4.25 4.75 4.68
CA ASP A 137 3.14 4.57 5.61
C ASP A 137 1.91 5.40 5.19
N THR A 138 0.98 5.62 6.11
CA THR A 138 -0.25 6.38 5.86
C THR A 138 -0.11 7.90 5.94
N ASP A 139 1.08 8.45 6.15
CA ASP A 139 1.24 9.91 6.32
C ASP A 139 0.80 10.70 5.09
N ALA A 140 0.91 10.12 3.89
CA ALA A 140 0.39 10.72 2.67
C ALA A 140 -1.12 10.99 2.77
N TYR A 141 -1.88 10.12 3.42
CA TYR A 141 -3.34 10.28 3.57
C TYR A 141 -3.73 11.39 4.54
N LYS A 142 -2.80 11.92 5.34
CA LYS A 142 -3.00 13.08 6.21
C LYS A 142 -2.79 14.41 5.47
N ASN A 143 -2.24 14.38 4.26
CA ASN A 143 -1.98 15.58 3.46
C ASN A 143 -3.23 16.04 2.71
N LYS A 144 -3.73 17.24 3.01
CA LYS A 144 -4.98 17.79 2.43
C LYS A 144 -4.92 17.94 0.91
N ILE A 145 -3.77 18.30 0.33
CA ILE A 145 -3.60 18.43 -1.12
C ILE A 145 -3.75 17.04 -1.76
N PHE A 146 -3.15 16.04 -1.15
CA PHE A 146 -3.24 14.67 -1.61
C PHE A 146 -4.66 14.12 -1.47
N GLN A 147 -5.32 14.32 -0.33
CA GLN A 147 -6.72 13.93 -0.13
C GLN A 147 -7.66 14.54 -1.18
N ALA A 148 -7.50 15.84 -1.45
CA ALA A 148 -8.27 16.53 -2.49
C ALA A 148 -8.00 15.96 -3.90
N ALA A 149 -6.73 15.62 -4.20
CA ALA A 149 -6.36 15.00 -5.47
C ALA A 149 -6.95 13.58 -5.60
N LEU A 150 -6.99 12.81 -4.52
CA LEU A 150 -7.55 11.46 -4.50
C LEU A 150 -9.07 11.44 -4.71
N THR A 151 -9.80 12.40 -4.12
CA THR A 151 -11.26 12.49 -4.18
C THR A 151 -11.80 13.30 -5.38
N LYS A 152 -10.90 13.80 -6.22
CA LYS A 152 -11.25 14.54 -7.42
C LYS A 152 -12.19 13.74 -8.33
N ASP A 153 -13.01 14.44 -9.11
CA ASP A 153 -13.90 13.88 -10.14
C ASP A 153 -14.98 12.91 -9.61
N GLY A 154 -15.29 13.02 -8.32
CA GLY A 154 -16.39 12.27 -7.72
C GLY A 154 -16.06 10.83 -7.30
N PHE A 155 -14.78 10.50 -7.11
CA PHE A 155 -14.34 9.19 -6.63
C PHE A 155 -14.09 9.18 -5.13
N ALA A 156 -14.46 8.08 -4.49
CA ALA A 156 -13.96 7.79 -3.15
C ALA A 156 -12.58 7.15 -3.23
N ALA A 157 -11.70 7.54 -2.34
CA ALA A 157 -10.38 6.94 -2.19
C ALA A 157 -10.28 6.21 -0.85
N VAL A 158 -9.71 5.02 -0.88
CA VAL A 158 -9.50 4.20 0.31
C VAL A 158 -8.03 3.83 0.40
N GLY A 159 -7.39 4.16 1.52
CA GLY A 159 -6.01 3.81 1.78
C GLY A 159 -5.85 3.08 3.10
N PHE A 160 -4.92 2.15 3.19
CA PHE A 160 -4.67 1.40 4.42
C PHE A 160 -3.19 1.06 4.60
N VAL A 161 -2.83 0.67 5.81
CA VAL A 161 -1.48 0.19 6.14
C VAL A 161 -1.40 -1.29 5.80
N SER A 162 -0.61 -1.64 4.77
CA SER A 162 -0.33 -3.05 4.49
C SER A 162 0.60 -3.66 5.55
N ALA A 163 0.66 -4.97 5.59
CA ALA A 163 1.58 -5.66 6.49
C ALA A 163 3.06 -5.43 6.15
N LEU A 164 3.37 -4.92 4.95
CA LEU A 164 4.72 -4.58 4.51
C LEU A 164 5.11 -3.11 4.73
N THR A 165 4.19 -2.27 5.23
CA THR A 165 4.42 -0.83 5.31
C THR A 165 4.02 -0.27 6.66
N GLY A 166 4.55 0.93 6.96
CA GLY A 166 4.10 1.77 8.05
C GLY A 166 4.23 1.15 9.42
N HIS A 167 3.23 1.44 10.23
CA HIS A 167 3.28 1.14 11.67
C HIS A 167 3.20 -0.34 12.03
N ARG A 168 2.92 -1.24 11.10
CA ARG A 168 2.88 -2.68 11.42
C ARG A 168 4.28 -3.28 11.63
N TYR A 169 5.33 -2.72 10.94
CA TYR A 169 6.68 -3.31 10.94
C TYR A 169 7.83 -2.31 11.08
N HIS A 170 7.58 -1.01 11.23
CA HIS A 170 8.56 0.05 11.14
C HIS A 170 9.71 -0.02 12.16
N ASP A 171 9.55 -0.71 13.25
CA ASP A 171 10.59 -0.82 14.30
C ASP A 171 11.54 -2.01 14.10
N ARG A 172 11.37 -2.78 13.01
CA ARG A 172 12.20 -3.95 12.75
C ARG A 172 13.11 -3.77 11.54
N PRO A 173 14.38 -4.23 11.63
CA PRO A 173 15.28 -4.30 10.47
C PRO A 173 14.67 -5.15 9.35
N MET A 174 14.97 -4.82 8.08
CA MET A 174 14.49 -5.58 6.92
C MET A 174 14.76 -7.07 7.06
N LYS A 175 15.98 -7.45 7.43
CA LYS A 175 16.38 -8.85 7.60
C LYS A 175 15.45 -9.65 8.51
N GLU A 176 14.99 -9.06 9.60
CA GLU A 176 14.15 -9.78 10.55
C GLU A 176 12.78 -10.11 9.96
N TRP A 177 12.12 -9.13 9.34
CA TRP A 177 10.78 -9.37 8.83
C TRP A 177 10.74 -10.00 7.43
N PHE A 178 11.73 -9.76 6.56
CA PHE A 178 11.80 -10.45 5.28
C PHE A 178 12.04 -11.94 5.44
N ILE A 179 12.98 -12.35 6.29
CA ILE A 179 13.28 -13.77 6.51
C ILE A 179 12.12 -14.50 7.18
N SER A 180 11.51 -13.87 8.18
CA SER A 180 10.47 -14.53 8.98
C SER A 180 9.08 -14.40 8.38
N GLU A 181 8.79 -13.32 7.65
CA GLU A 181 7.41 -12.87 7.47
C GLU A 181 7.04 -12.40 6.05
N LEU A 182 7.93 -12.41 5.05
CA LEU A 182 7.56 -11.91 3.72
C LEU A 182 6.32 -12.62 3.16
N GLN A 183 6.28 -13.95 3.25
CA GLN A 183 5.13 -14.74 2.80
C GLN A 183 3.86 -14.34 3.57
N GLU A 184 3.95 -14.30 4.89
CA GLU A 184 2.85 -13.91 5.77
C GLU A 184 2.38 -12.49 5.45
N CYS A 185 3.30 -11.53 5.31
CA CYS A 185 2.98 -10.13 5.02
C CYS A 185 2.26 -9.95 3.68
N LEU A 186 2.70 -10.66 2.63
CA LEU A 186 2.06 -10.60 1.32
C LEU A 186 0.65 -11.19 1.36
N ALA A 187 0.51 -12.39 1.95
CA ALA A 187 -0.79 -13.05 2.09
C ALA A 187 -1.75 -12.22 2.95
N THR A 188 -1.30 -11.83 4.15
CA THR A 188 -2.05 -11.00 5.08
C THR A 188 -2.57 -9.74 4.41
N SER A 189 -1.74 -9.04 3.65
CA SER A 189 -2.15 -7.81 2.96
C SER A 189 -3.15 -8.08 1.83
N ALA A 190 -3.01 -9.18 1.09
CA ALA A 190 -3.99 -9.57 0.08
C ALA A 190 -5.34 -9.98 0.71
N HIS A 191 -5.32 -10.65 1.87
CA HIS A 191 -6.50 -10.97 2.65
C HIS A 191 -7.16 -9.70 3.22
N ASP A 192 -6.35 -8.73 3.68
CA ASP A 192 -6.86 -7.43 4.16
C ASP A 192 -7.63 -6.69 3.06
N VAL A 193 -7.15 -6.72 1.81
CA VAL A 193 -7.89 -6.13 0.67
C VAL A 193 -9.28 -6.74 0.55
N GLN A 194 -9.40 -8.08 0.61
CA GLN A 194 -10.68 -8.77 0.51
C GLN A 194 -11.60 -8.41 1.69
N MET A 195 -11.03 -8.31 2.90
CA MET A 195 -11.76 -7.91 4.11
C MET A 195 -12.22 -6.45 4.04
N ILE A 196 -11.37 -5.55 3.55
CA ILE A 196 -11.72 -4.14 3.32
C ILE A 196 -12.88 -4.05 2.33
N LEU A 197 -12.83 -4.80 1.23
CA LEU A 197 -13.92 -4.83 0.25
C LEU A 197 -15.24 -5.34 0.84
N ASN A 198 -15.21 -6.33 1.75
CA ASN A 198 -16.37 -6.78 2.49
C ASN A 198 -16.95 -5.66 3.35
N TYR A 199 -16.07 -4.99 4.13
CA TYR A 199 -16.47 -3.86 4.97
C TYR A 199 -17.08 -2.71 4.14
N LEU A 200 -16.41 -2.30 3.05
CA LEU A 200 -16.90 -1.21 2.20
C LEU A 200 -18.25 -1.55 1.58
N ALA A 201 -18.48 -2.81 1.18
CA ALA A 201 -19.76 -3.26 0.66
C ALA A 201 -20.88 -3.15 1.70
N SER A 202 -20.60 -3.40 2.98
CA SER A 202 -21.59 -3.31 4.06
C SER A 202 -22.01 -1.88 4.38
N ARG A 203 -21.21 -0.87 4.01
CA ARG A 203 -21.51 0.54 4.32
C ARG A 203 -22.72 1.07 3.55
N GLY A 204 -22.95 0.62 2.31
CA GLY A 204 -24.06 1.05 1.48
C GLY A 204 -23.96 2.48 0.91
N ASP A 205 -22.92 3.25 1.26
CA ASP A 205 -22.68 4.64 0.84
C ASP A 205 -21.63 4.78 -0.27
N LEU A 206 -21.17 3.65 -0.84
CA LEU A 206 -20.18 3.55 -1.91
C LEU A 206 -20.73 2.72 -3.08
N ASP A 207 -20.25 2.98 -4.29
CA ASP A 207 -20.58 2.16 -5.46
C ASP A 207 -19.57 1.02 -5.60
N MET A 208 -19.87 -0.11 -4.98
CA MET A 208 -19.06 -1.30 -5.01
C MET A 208 -19.12 -2.10 -6.32
N SER A 209 -19.94 -1.68 -7.29
CA SER A 209 -19.92 -2.23 -8.65
C SER A 209 -18.75 -1.68 -9.49
N ARG A 210 -18.22 -0.51 -9.10
CA ARG A 210 -17.13 0.19 -9.76
C ARG A 210 -15.94 0.38 -8.79
N VAL A 211 -15.21 -0.70 -8.57
CA VAL A 211 -14.01 -0.70 -7.71
C VAL A 211 -12.76 -0.78 -8.56
N GLY A 212 -11.83 0.14 -8.34
CA GLY A 212 -10.48 0.10 -8.87
C GLY A 212 -9.45 -0.04 -7.76
N MET A 213 -8.24 -0.44 -8.12
CA MET A 213 -7.12 -0.50 -7.18
C MET A 213 -5.85 0.02 -7.85
N PHE A 214 -5.17 0.93 -7.16
CA PHE A 214 -3.84 1.42 -7.52
C PHE A 214 -2.82 0.89 -6.52
N GLY A 215 -1.70 0.35 -7.04
CA GLY A 215 -0.59 -0.12 -6.21
C GLY A 215 0.76 0.32 -6.74
N GLN A 216 1.72 0.58 -5.83
CA GLN A 216 3.09 0.95 -6.18
C GLN A 216 4.10 0.08 -5.42
N GLY A 217 5.17 -0.37 -6.10
CA GLY A 217 6.23 -1.18 -5.50
C GLY A 217 5.69 -2.48 -4.88
N SER A 218 5.96 -2.74 -3.61
CA SER A 218 5.38 -3.88 -2.88
C SER A 218 3.84 -3.79 -2.80
N GLY A 219 3.28 -2.58 -2.75
CA GLY A 219 1.83 -2.37 -2.83
C GLY A 219 1.25 -2.78 -4.17
N ALA A 220 2.00 -2.63 -5.28
CA ALA A 220 1.61 -3.14 -6.59
C ALA A 220 1.59 -4.67 -6.62
N SER A 221 2.55 -5.33 -5.97
CA SER A 221 2.57 -6.79 -5.84
C SER A 221 1.34 -7.30 -5.08
N ILE A 222 1.01 -6.67 -3.96
CA ILE A 222 -0.20 -6.99 -3.18
C ILE A 222 -1.47 -6.75 -4.02
N ALA A 223 -1.52 -5.66 -4.79
CA ALA A 223 -2.66 -5.35 -5.66
C ALA A 223 -2.85 -6.40 -6.77
N ILE A 224 -1.75 -6.93 -7.32
CA ILE A 224 -1.77 -8.05 -8.28
C ILE A 224 -2.35 -9.30 -7.61
N LEU A 225 -1.82 -9.68 -6.44
CA LEU A 225 -2.29 -10.84 -5.68
C LEU A 225 -3.79 -10.72 -5.37
N ALA A 226 -4.22 -9.58 -4.84
CA ALA A 226 -5.62 -9.35 -4.49
C ALA A 226 -6.54 -9.38 -5.73
N SER A 227 -6.15 -8.74 -6.84
CA SER A 227 -6.97 -8.72 -8.05
C SER A 227 -7.00 -10.05 -8.80
N ALA A 228 -6.05 -10.94 -8.55
CA ALA A 228 -6.07 -12.30 -9.07
C ALA A 228 -7.12 -13.19 -8.41
N VAL A 229 -7.57 -12.83 -7.20
CA VAL A 229 -8.48 -13.66 -6.39
C VAL A 229 -9.81 -12.96 -6.07
N ASP A 230 -9.90 -11.65 -6.22
CA ASP A 230 -11.13 -10.89 -5.93
C ASP A 230 -11.69 -10.19 -7.18
N PRO A 231 -12.76 -10.73 -7.79
CA PRO A 231 -13.34 -10.19 -9.01
C PRO A 231 -14.06 -8.85 -8.82
N ARG A 232 -14.20 -8.36 -7.59
CA ARG A 232 -14.76 -7.03 -7.31
C ARG A 232 -13.84 -5.91 -7.78
N ILE A 233 -12.52 -6.15 -7.84
CA ILE A 233 -11.56 -5.22 -8.41
C ILE A 233 -11.70 -5.26 -9.94
N LYS A 234 -12.37 -4.25 -10.52
CA LYS A 234 -12.69 -4.20 -11.96
C LYS A 234 -11.59 -3.53 -12.78
N VAL A 235 -10.86 -2.59 -12.19
CA VAL A 235 -9.78 -1.84 -12.83
C VAL A 235 -8.55 -1.92 -11.94
N LEU A 236 -7.44 -2.39 -12.50
CA LEU A 236 -6.17 -2.49 -11.79
C LEU A 236 -5.11 -1.59 -12.43
N ASP A 237 -4.44 -0.82 -11.63
CA ASP A 237 -3.37 0.08 -12.04
C ASP A 237 -2.14 -0.13 -11.16
N VAL A 238 -1.07 -0.63 -11.72
CA VAL A 238 0.14 -0.98 -10.96
C VAL A 238 1.37 -0.27 -11.49
N LEU A 239 2.19 0.23 -10.57
CA LEU A 239 3.44 0.92 -10.84
C LEU A 239 4.61 0.19 -10.19
N ASP A 240 5.59 -0.21 -11.00
CA ASP A 240 6.84 -0.86 -10.57
C ASP A 240 6.64 -2.01 -9.56
N PRO A 241 5.79 -3.03 -9.84
CA PRO A 241 5.60 -4.14 -8.91
C PRO A 241 6.92 -4.88 -8.66
N TRP A 242 7.06 -5.43 -7.46
CA TRP A 242 8.10 -6.38 -7.11
C TRP A 242 7.68 -7.80 -7.50
N GLY A 243 8.64 -8.66 -7.77
CA GLY A 243 8.40 -10.07 -8.12
C GLY A 243 9.66 -10.71 -8.66
N ASP A 244 9.58 -11.95 -9.17
CA ASP A 244 10.75 -12.78 -9.47
C ASP A 244 11.68 -12.78 -8.25
N TRP A 245 11.10 -13.22 -7.12
CA TRP A 245 11.76 -13.12 -5.81
C TRP A 245 13.20 -13.59 -5.81
N PRO A 246 13.58 -14.70 -6.50
CA PRO A 246 14.97 -15.12 -6.54
C PRO A 246 15.91 -14.06 -7.13
N THR A 247 15.52 -13.47 -8.27
CA THR A 247 16.33 -12.43 -8.93
C THR A 247 16.25 -11.11 -8.16
N TRP A 248 15.06 -10.72 -7.69
CA TRP A 248 14.86 -9.47 -6.95
C TRP A 248 15.69 -9.44 -5.67
N MET A 249 15.64 -10.51 -4.87
CA MET A 249 16.39 -10.61 -3.60
C MET A 249 17.90 -10.64 -3.83
N ALA A 250 18.35 -11.27 -4.92
CA ALA A 250 19.78 -11.37 -5.22
C ALA A 250 20.39 -10.07 -5.77
N THR A 251 19.62 -9.24 -6.46
CA THR A 251 20.19 -8.17 -7.28
C THR A 251 19.59 -6.78 -7.06
N SER A 252 18.47 -6.66 -6.35
CA SER A 252 17.90 -5.34 -6.05
C SER A 252 18.84 -4.51 -5.18
N PRO A 253 19.14 -3.26 -5.53
CA PRO A 253 19.89 -2.36 -4.65
C PRO A 253 19.08 -1.96 -3.40
N PHE A 254 17.79 -2.26 -3.38
CA PHE A 254 16.94 -2.07 -2.20
C PHE A 254 17.27 -3.07 -1.08
N VAL A 255 17.78 -4.26 -1.45
CA VAL A 255 18.21 -5.29 -0.50
C VAL A 255 19.65 -5.05 -0.09
N PRO A 256 19.95 -4.84 1.21
CA PRO A 256 21.32 -4.69 1.68
C PRO A 256 22.20 -5.89 1.29
N GLU A 257 23.40 -5.62 0.80
CA GLU A 257 24.28 -6.66 0.25
C GLU A 257 24.60 -7.74 1.31
N GLU A 258 24.84 -7.32 2.53
CA GLU A 258 25.11 -8.19 3.67
C GLU A 258 23.95 -9.11 4.07
N GLU A 259 22.73 -8.77 3.64
CA GLU A 259 21.53 -9.55 3.93
C GLU A 259 21.16 -10.53 2.81
N ARG A 260 21.65 -10.31 1.58
CA ARG A 260 21.26 -11.09 0.39
C ARG A 260 21.41 -12.60 0.55
N ALA A 261 22.50 -13.03 1.18
CA ALA A 261 22.76 -14.45 1.40
C ALA A 261 21.66 -15.14 2.23
N ALA A 262 20.94 -14.40 3.06
CA ALA A 262 19.83 -14.92 3.85
C ALA A 262 18.57 -15.11 3.00
N TYR A 263 18.30 -14.19 2.06
CA TYR A 263 17.08 -14.17 1.25
C TYR A 263 17.12 -15.10 0.04
N VAL A 264 18.29 -15.50 -0.41
CA VAL A 264 18.43 -16.49 -1.51
C VAL A 264 18.48 -17.93 -1.03
N LYS A 265 18.28 -18.18 0.26
CA LYS A 265 18.22 -19.57 0.79
C LYS A 265 16.99 -20.29 0.25
N PRO A 266 17.15 -21.59 -0.11
CA PRO A 266 16.04 -22.38 -0.67
C PRO A 266 14.78 -22.38 0.19
N GLU A 267 14.92 -22.42 1.52
CA GLU A 267 13.79 -22.45 2.45
C GLU A 267 13.00 -21.13 2.40
N PHE A 268 13.69 -19.99 2.31
CA PHE A 268 13.07 -18.69 2.19
C PHE A 268 12.38 -18.54 0.84
N LEU A 269 13.08 -18.85 -0.26
CA LEU A 269 12.52 -18.75 -1.61
C LEU A 269 11.34 -19.69 -1.82
N LYS A 270 11.34 -20.88 -1.22
CA LYS A 270 10.21 -21.81 -1.26
C LYS A 270 8.96 -21.23 -0.59
N LYS A 271 9.12 -20.52 0.53
CA LYS A 271 7.99 -19.84 1.17
C LYS A 271 7.47 -18.66 0.31
N ALA A 272 8.38 -17.82 -0.20
CA ALA A 272 8.02 -16.68 -1.03
C ALA A 272 7.37 -17.08 -2.37
N ALA A 273 7.74 -18.25 -2.93
CA ALA A 273 7.25 -18.72 -4.22
C ALA A 273 5.72 -18.92 -4.26
N ALA A 274 5.08 -19.22 -3.15
CA ALA A 274 3.61 -19.34 -3.09
C ALA A 274 2.87 -18.04 -3.47
N LEU A 275 3.54 -16.90 -3.24
CA LEU A 275 3.03 -15.55 -3.50
C LEU A 275 3.93 -14.81 -4.51
N GLU A 276 4.51 -15.56 -5.46
CA GLU A 276 5.32 -15.00 -6.53
C GLU A 276 4.46 -14.13 -7.45
N THR A 277 4.72 -12.84 -7.46
CA THR A 277 3.96 -11.87 -8.25
C THR A 277 3.95 -12.24 -9.74
N LEU A 278 5.06 -12.77 -10.25
CA LEU A 278 5.20 -13.19 -11.64
C LEU A 278 4.19 -14.31 -12.00
N ASP A 279 3.91 -15.23 -11.07
CA ASP A 279 2.99 -16.34 -11.27
C ASP A 279 1.51 -15.95 -11.10
N TRP A 280 1.25 -14.88 -10.35
CA TRP A 280 -0.10 -14.38 -10.13
C TRP A 280 -0.51 -13.30 -11.15
N LEU A 281 0.41 -12.60 -11.75
CA LEU A 281 0.16 -11.56 -12.74
C LEU A 281 -0.72 -12.02 -13.92
N PRO A 282 -0.52 -13.22 -14.53
CA PRO A 282 -1.39 -13.73 -15.57
C PRO A 282 -2.81 -14.11 -15.10
N LYS A 283 -3.03 -14.22 -13.79
CA LYS A 283 -4.31 -14.65 -13.19
C LYS A 283 -5.21 -13.48 -12.78
N ILE A 284 -4.81 -12.24 -13.04
CA ILE A 284 -5.58 -11.03 -12.73
C ILE A 284 -6.98 -11.15 -13.33
N GLN A 285 -8.02 -10.90 -12.50
CA GLN A 285 -9.43 -10.93 -12.90
C GLN A 285 -10.00 -9.56 -13.27
N ALA A 286 -9.24 -8.48 -13.07
CA ALA A 286 -9.66 -7.14 -13.44
C ALA A 286 -9.92 -7.03 -14.95
N LYS A 287 -11.02 -6.37 -15.33
CA LYS A 287 -11.42 -6.19 -16.73
C LYS A 287 -10.50 -5.24 -17.50
N LYS A 288 -9.87 -4.32 -16.78
CA LYS A 288 -8.93 -3.33 -17.32
C LYS A 288 -7.70 -3.30 -16.44
N VAL A 289 -6.54 -3.40 -17.08
CA VAL A 289 -5.24 -3.41 -16.39
C VAL A 289 -4.32 -2.39 -17.06
N ARG A 290 -3.71 -1.53 -16.24
CA ARG A 290 -2.56 -0.72 -16.62
C ARG A 290 -1.34 -1.17 -15.84
N PHE A 291 -0.27 -1.47 -16.55
CA PHE A 291 1.01 -1.87 -15.99
C PHE A 291 2.05 -0.82 -16.31
N GLN A 292 2.60 -0.17 -15.31
CA GLN A 292 3.51 0.96 -15.45
C GLN A 292 4.89 0.64 -14.91
N GLN A 293 5.94 1.07 -15.62
CA GLN A 293 7.32 0.89 -15.17
C GLN A 293 8.16 2.15 -15.42
N THR A 294 8.94 2.53 -14.42
CA THR A 294 9.98 3.54 -14.52
C THR A 294 11.29 2.86 -14.92
N ILE A 295 11.78 3.12 -16.14
CA ILE A 295 12.98 2.41 -16.66
C ILE A 295 14.26 2.90 -15.97
N PHE A 296 14.28 4.14 -15.51
CA PHE A 296 15.42 4.78 -14.85
C PHE A 296 15.57 4.39 -13.38
N GLU A 297 14.51 3.88 -12.74
CA GLU A 297 14.55 3.43 -11.35
C GLU A 297 15.20 2.05 -11.24
N THR A 298 15.99 1.83 -10.19
CA THR A 298 16.81 0.64 -10.02
C THR A 298 16.36 -0.27 -8.88
N ASP A 299 15.41 0.15 -8.04
CA ASP A 299 14.92 -0.63 -6.89
C ASP A 299 14.38 -2.00 -7.34
N THR A 300 13.73 -2.04 -8.51
CA THR A 300 13.42 -3.28 -9.21
C THR A 300 14.44 -3.50 -10.33
N PRO A 301 15.24 -4.57 -10.30
CA PRO A 301 16.26 -4.84 -11.31
C PRO A 301 15.68 -4.94 -12.72
N LYS A 302 16.44 -4.52 -13.72
CA LYS A 302 16.00 -4.52 -15.13
C LYS A 302 15.48 -5.89 -15.60
N ALA A 303 16.18 -6.96 -15.26
CA ALA A 303 15.78 -8.33 -15.63
C ALA A 303 14.41 -8.71 -15.02
N VAL A 304 14.15 -8.29 -13.78
CA VAL A 304 12.84 -8.49 -13.12
C VAL A 304 11.75 -7.69 -13.83
N LYS A 305 12.01 -6.41 -14.14
CA LYS A 305 11.08 -5.56 -14.89
C LYS A 305 10.70 -6.18 -16.25
N GLU A 306 11.66 -6.73 -16.97
CA GLU A 306 11.44 -7.37 -18.28
C GLU A 306 10.58 -8.62 -18.14
N LYS A 307 10.85 -9.49 -17.15
CA LYS A 307 10.04 -10.69 -16.88
C LYS A 307 8.61 -10.36 -16.51
N LEU A 308 8.42 -9.42 -15.57
CA LEU A 308 7.08 -8.99 -15.16
C LEU A 308 6.30 -8.41 -16.35
N ARG A 309 6.93 -7.56 -17.15
CA ARG A 309 6.29 -6.99 -18.35
C ARG A 309 5.90 -8.06 -19.37
N ALA A 310 6.70 -9.10 -19.53
CA ALA A 310 6.39 -10.20 -20.44
C ALA A 310 5.23 -11.08 -19.95
N ALA A 311 4.94 -11.07 -18.64
CA ALA A 311 3.90 -11.89 -18.03
C ALA A 311 2.54 -11.18 -17.89
N VAL A 312 2.42 -9.90 -18.29
CA VAL A 312 1.14 -9.20 -18.18
C VAL A 312 0.06 -9.85 -19.06
N PRO A 313 -1.20 -9.89 -18.61
CA PRO A 313 -2.30 -10.42 -19.42
C PRO A 313 -2.43 -9.72 -20.77
N ALA A 314 -2.92 -10.43 -21.78
CA ALA A 314 -3.26 -9.83 -23.07
C ALA A 314 -4.29 -8.69 -22.89
N GLY A 315 -4.12 -7.60 -23.61
CA GLY A 315 -4.97 -6.41 -23.50
C GLY A 315 -4.61 -5.45 -22.37
N THR A 316 -3.54 -5.73 -21.62
CA THR A 316 -3.00 -4.78 -20.63
C THR A 316 -2.43 -3.53 -21.30
N THR A 317 -2.77 -2.35 -20.79
CA THR A 317 -2.11 -1.10 -21.15
C THR A 317 -0.74 -1.03 -20.48
N VAL A 318 0.34 -1.13 -21.25
CA VAL A 318 1.71 -1.03 -20.74
C VAL A 318 2.25 0.38 -20.95
N VAL A 319 2.74 1.01 -19.89
CA VAL A 319 3.34 2.35 -19.93
C VAL A 319 4.76 2.30 -19.38
N LEU A 320 5.70 2.85 -20.14
CA LEU A 320 7.11 2.91 -19.76
C LEU A 320 7.52 4.38 -19.62
N TYR A 321 8.10 4.74 -18.49
CA TYR A 321 8.68 6.05 -18.24
C TYR A 321 10.20 5.93 -18.36
N ASN A 322 10.76 6.47 -19.44
CA ASN A 322 12.20 6.36 -19.72
C ASN A 322 13.02 7.39 -18.94
N THR A 323 12.39 8.49 -18.53
CA THR A 323 13.06 9.59 -17.84
C THR A 323 12.26 10.04 -16.60
N PRO A 324 12.96 10.62 -15.59
CA PRO A 324 12.29 11.23 -14.43
C PRO A 324 11.32 12.35 -14.82
N GLN A 325 11.57 13.05 -15.92
CA GLN A 325 10.73 14.13 -16.43
C GLN A 325 9.40 13.60 -16.97
N GLU A 326 9.43 12.50 -17.74
CA GLU A 326 8.21 11.83 -18.23
C GLU A 326 7.37 11.35 -17.05
N PHE A 327 8.01 10.70 -16.06
CA PHE A 327 7.34 10.22 -14.86
C PHE A 327 6.71 11.37 -14.06
N LYS A 328 7.47 12.44 -13.82
CA LYS A 328 6.97 13.63 -13.10
C LYS A 328 5.78 14.28 -13.80
N ALA A 329 5.80 14.33 -15.14
CA ALA A 329 4.69 14.87 -15.92
C ALA A 329 3.43 13.99 -15.82
N ALA A 330 3.59 12.68 -15.71
CA ALA A 330 2.50 11.71 -15.57
C ALA A 330 1.93 11.64 -14.14
N PHE A 331 2.69 12.08 -13.13
CA PHE A 331 2.27 12.03 -11.72
C PHE A 331 2.20 13.43 -11.07
N PRO A 332 1.32 14.31 -11.56
CA PRO A 332 1.12 15.59 -10.93
C PRO A 332 0.56 15.38 -9.51
N ASN A 333 1.12 16.12 -8.54
CA ASN A 333 0.73 16.00 -7.12
C ASN A 333 0.83 14.56 -6.55
N SER A 334 1.83 13.81 -7.03
CA SER A 334 2.10 12.42 -6.58
C SER A 334 0.99 11.41 -6.89
N SER A 335 0.08 11.71 -7.81
CA SER A 335 -0.93 10.75 -8.23
C SER A 335 -1.21 10.83 -9.74
N ASN A 336 -1.31 9.66 -10.38
CA ASN A 336 -1.75 9.52 -11.77
C ASN A 336 -3.00 8.64 -11.81
N LEU A 337 -4.14 9.22 -11.49
CA LEU A 337 -5.40 8.48 -11.39
C LEU A 337 -6.35 8.74 -12.56
N GLU A 338 -5.98 9.54 -13.53
CA GLU A 338 -6.88 9.88 -14.64
C GLU A 338 -7.28 8.65 -15.44
N TRP A 339 -6.33 7.75 -15.70
CA TRP A 339 -6.63 6.53 -16.43
C TRP A 339 -7.61 5.61 -15.67
N ILE A 340 -7.33 5.30 -14.39
CA ILE A 340 -8.19 4.42 -13.59
C ILE A 340 -9.59 5.02 -13.41
N ARG A 341 -9.69 6.35 -13.24
CA ARG A 341 -10.97 7.06 -13.17
C ARG A 341 -11.75 6.97 -14.48
N HIS A 342 -11.06 7.16 -15.61
CA HIS A 342 -11.67 7.02 -16.94
C HIS A 342 -12.24 5.62 -17.14
N GLU A 343 -11.45 4.59 -16.84
CA GLU A 343 -11.89 3.20 -17.00
C GLU A 343 -13.06 2.86 -16.07
N LEU A 344 -13.04 3.33 -14.82
CA LEU A 344 -14.16 3.12 -13.88
C LEU A 344 -15.43 3.86 -14.31
N LYS A 345 -15.32 5.06 -14.90
CA LYS A 345 -16.49 5.78 -15.44
C LYS A 345 -17.11 5.07 -16.64
N SER A 346 -16.32 4.32 -17.40
CA SER A 346 -16.81 3.55 -18.55
C SER A 346 -17.59 2.29 -18.16
N LEU A 347 -17.50 1.85 -16.90
CA LEU A 347 -18.26 0.72 -16.40
C LEU A 347 -19.72 1.11 -16.14
N PRO A 348 -20.70 0.19 -16.41
CA PRO A 348 -22.10 0.48 -16.13
C PRO A 348 -22.34 0.74 -14.64
N GLU A 349 -23.10 1.78 -14.34
CA GLU A 349 -23.69 1.98 -13.01
C GLU A 349 -24.64 0.81 -12.72
N ASN A 350 -24.56 0.23 -11.54
CA ASN A 350 -25.47 -0.83 -11.08
C ASN A 350 -25.28 -2.23 -11.71
N ALA A 351 -24.14 -2.59 -12.22
CA ALA A 351 -23.84 -4.02 -12.35
C ALA A 351 -23.89 -4.64 -10.94
N PRO A 352 -24.73 -5.65 -10.64
CA PRO A 352 -24.75 -6.26 -9.32
C PRO A 352 -23.33 -6.72 -8.98
N ALA A 353 -22.91 -6.47 -7.74
CA ALA A 353 -21.69 -7.07 -7.22
C ALA A 353 -21.85 -8.57 -7.47
N GLY A 354 -21.01 -9.14 -8.34
CA GLY A 354 -21.15 -10.53 -8.72
C GLY A 354 -21.24 -11.36 -7.45
N ASP A 355 -22.33 -12.12 -7.33
CA ASP A 355 -22.49 -13.12 -6.28
C ASP A 355 -21.28 -14.05 -6.39
N ALA A 356 -20.29 -13.81 -5.57
CA ALA A 356 -19.18 -14.72 -5.35
C ALA A 356 -19.70 -15.88 -4.48
N SER A 357 -20.66 -16.62 -4.99
CA SER A 357 -20.98 -17.93 -4.43
C SER A 357 -19.85 -18.86 -4.79
N PRO A 358 -19.19 -19.49 -3.82
CA PRO A 358 -18.21 -20.54 -4.09
C PRO A 358 -18.94 -21.65 -4.84
N GLN A 359 -18.49 -21.95 -6.05
CA GLN A 359 -18.90 -23.20 -6.70
C GLN A 359 -18.38 -24.34 -5.84
N THR A 360 -19.28 -24.92 -5.06
CA THR A 360 -19.07 -26.20 -4.39
C THR A 360 -18.90 -27.25 -5.49
N GLN A 361 -17.66 -27.58 -5.83
CA GLN A 361 -17.38 -28.79 -6.59
C GLN A 361 -17.79 -29.97 -5.71
N GLN A 362 -19.02 -30.46 -5.89
CA GLN A 362 -19.37 -31.80 -5.47
C GLN A 362 -18.52 -32.77 -6.31
N LYS A 363 -17.56 -33.44 -5.68
CA LYS A 363 -16.96 -34.65 -6.23
C LYS A 363 -18.01 -35.76 -6.08
N GLU A 364 -18.47 -36.28 -7.22
CA GLU A 364 -18.99 -37.62 -7.30
C GLU A 364 -17.86 -38.65 -7.16
#